data_c20d3a38556a1c1971a0699c50bab854
#
_entry.id   c20d3a38556a1c1971a0699c50bab854
#
_cell.length_a   1.000
_cell.length_b   1.000
_cell.length_c   1.000
_cell.angle_alpha   90.00
_cell.angle_beta   90.00
_cell.angle_gamma   90.00
#
_symmetry.space_group_name_H-M   'P 1'
#
loop_
_entity.id
_entity.type
_entity.pdbx_description
1 polymer ?
#
loop_
_entity_poly.entity_id
_entity_poly.type
_entity_poly.pdbx_seq_one_letter_code
_entity_poly.pdbx_strand_id
1 'polypeptide(L)' 'MTDVERVELLSRLGELHRASPGIRLGQLIANMAVVARGTEPGAVWDMEDEELLAAVNWQLAELLARHGAAVG' A
#
# COMPACT_ATOMS: atom_id res chain seq x y z
N MET A 1 9.46 -4.53 -13.97
CA MET A 1 7.99 -4.27 -13.89
C MET A 1 7.48 -3.77 -15.24
N THR A 2 6.37 -4.31 -15.71
CA THR A 2 5.74 -3.91 -16.97
C THR A 2 4.93 -2.63 -16.80
N ASP A 3 4.53 -2.00 -17.91
CA ASP A 3 3.68 -0.82 -17.87
C ASP A 3 2.31 -1.14 -17.25
N VAL A 4 1.78 -2.34 -17.51
CA VAL A 4 0.51 -2.79 -16.94
C VAL A 4 0.62 -2.86 -15.41
N GLU A 5 1.71 -3.42 -14.90
CA GLU A 5 1.95 -3.53 -13.46
C GLU A 5 2.14 -2.16 -12.82
N ARG A 6 2.78 -1.22 -13.53
CA ARG A 6 2.96 0.14 -13.04
C ARG A 6 1.62 0.86 -12.91
N VAL A 7 0.76 0.72 -13.91
CA VAL A 7 -0.59 1.30 -13.88
C VAL A 7 -1.40 0.69 -12.72
N GLU A 8 -1.30 -0.62 -12.54
CA GLU A 8 -1.96 -1.30 -11.44
C GLU A 8 -1.47 -0.78 -10.09
N LEU A 9 -0.15 -0.64 -9.92
CA LEU A 9 0.42 -0.12 -8.68
C LEU A 9 -0.13 1.27 -8.33
N LEU A 10 -0.10 2.18 -9.30
CA LEU A 10 -0.58 3.55 -9.08
C LEU A 10 -2.08 3.57 -8.79
N SER A 11 -2.85 2.72 -9.47
CA SER A 11 -4.29 2.61 -9.26
C SER A 11 -4.60 2.09 -7.85
N ARG A 12 -3.91 1.04 -7.42
CA ARG A 12 -4.11 0.46 -6.08
C ARG A 12 -3.67 1.41 -4.98
N LEU A 13 -2.55 2.10 -5.19
CA LEU A 13 -2.09 3.11 -4.24
C LEU A 13 -3.12 4.23 -4.09
N GLY A 14 -3.71 4.67 -5.20
CA GLY A 14 -4.78 5.66 -5.19
C GLY A 14 -6.01 5.18 -4.42
N GLU A 15 -6.42 3.92 -4.61
CA GLU A 15 -7.53 3.33 -3.86
C GLU A 15 -7.24 3.33 -2.36
N LEU A 16 -6.03 2.93 -1.98
CA LEU A 16 -5.63 2.89 -0.57
C LEU A 16 -5.62 4.29 0.03
N HIS A 17 -5.14 5.28 -0.71
CA HIS A 17 -5.12 6.66 -0.25
C HIS A 17 -6.54 7.19 -0.03
N ARG A 18 -7.46 6.89 -0.93
CA ARG A 18 -8.88 7.27 -0.77
C ARG A 18 -9.52 6.59 0.43
N ALA A 19 -9.12 5.35 0.70
CA ALA A 19 -9.64 4.59 1.84
C ALA A 19 -9.04 5.03 3.18
N SER A 20 -8.00 5.86 3.14
CA SER A 20 -7.29 6.34 4.34
C SER A 20 -7.19 7.87 4.30
N PRO A 21 -8.33 8.59 4.36
CA PRO A 21 -8.35 10.03 4.07
C PRO A 21 -7.60 10.90 5.08
N GLY A 22 -7.33 10.40 6.27
CA GLY A 22 -6.58 11.15 7.28
C GLY A 22 -5.06 11.06 7.14
N ILE A 23 -4.55 10.29 6.19
CA ILE A 23 -3.12 10.05 6.04
C ILE A 23 -2.60 10.74 4.79
N ARG A 24 -1.49 11.47 4.93
CA ARG A 24 -0.83 12.09 3.78
C ARG A 24 -0.17 11.02 2.92
N LEU A 25 -0.07 11.25 1.63
CA LEU A 25 0.45 10.26 0.69
C LEU A 25 1.87 9.81 1.05
N GLY A 26 2.76 10.74 1.41
CA GLY A 26 4.11 10.38 1.82
C GLY A 26 4.14 9.47 3.04
N GLN A 27 3.28 9.75 4.02
CA GLN A 27 3.15 8.92 5.21
C GLN A 27 2.61 7.52 4.85
N LEU A 28 1.66 7.46 3.93
CA LEU A 28 1.11 6.19 3.47
C LEU A 28 2.19 5.33 2.81
N ILE A 29 3.00 5.94 1.94
CA ILE A 29 4.10 5.23 1.28
C ILE A 29 5.12 4.74 2.30
N ALA A 30 5.46 5.56 3.29
CA ALA A 30 6.38 5.17 4.36
C ALA A 30 5.82 3.98 5.17
N ASN A 31 4.52 3.99 5.45
CA ASN A 31 3.87 2.89 6.14
C ASN A 31 3.91 1.60 5.31
N MET A 32 3.72 1.70 4.00
CA MET A 32 3.80 0.53 3.12
C MET A 32 5.22 -0.01 3.02
N ALA A 33 6.22 0.85 3.10
CA ALA A 33 7.61 0.41 3.16
C ALA A 33 7.90 -0.41 4.42
N VAL A 34 7.31 -0.02 5.55
CA VAL A 34 7.41 -0.80 6.79
C VAL A 34 6.74 -2.18 6.63
N VAL A 35 5.58 -2.23 5.99
CA VAL A 35 4.89 -3.51 5.70
C VAL A 35 5.76 -4.40 4.82
N ALA A 36 6.39 -3.82 3.80
CA ALA A 36 7.19 -4.57 2.83
C ALA A 36 8.55 -5.02 3.37
N ARG A 37 9.21 -4.19 4.16
CA ARG A 37 10.61 -4.40 4.56
C ARG A 37 10.90 -4.19 6.05
N GLY A 38 9.89 -3.91 6.85
CA GLY A 38 10.10 -3.60 8.25
C GLY A 38 10.65 -2.19 8.43
N THR A 39 11.32 -1.95 9.55
CA THR A 39 11.78 -0.62 9.93
C THR A 39 13.22 -0.34 9.50
N GLU A 40 13.71 -0.99 8.44
CA GLU A 40 15.04 -0.79 7.92
C GLU A 40 15.28 0.66 7.50
N PRO A 41 16.45 1.24 7.82
CA PRO A 41 16.82 2.52 7.25
C PRO A 41 16.87 2.41 5.72
N GLY A 42 16.28 3.35 5.02
CA GLY A 42 16.26 3.34 3.56
C GLY A 42 15.22 2.43 2.93
N ALA A 43 14.31 1.84 3.70
CA ALA A 43 13.29 0.94 3.17
C ALA A 43 12.49 1.55 2.01
N VAL A 44 12.11 2.83 2.13
CA VAL A 44 11.35 3.52 1.06
C VAL A 44 12.17 3.59 -0.22
N TRP A 45 13.46 3.88 -0.08
CA TRP A 45 14.37 4.04 -1.20
C TRP A 45 14.70 2.72 -1.90
N ASP A 46 14.88 1.68 -1.11
CA ASP A 46 15.31 0.37 -1.62
C ASP A 46 14.16 -0.54 -2.04
N MET A 47 12.94 -0.19 -1.69
CA MET A 47 11.77 -1.01 -1.96
C MET A 47 11.49 -1.11 -3.46
N GLU A 48 11.37 -2.35 -3.95
CA GLU A 48 11.01 -2.60 -5.33
C GLU A 48 9.50 -2.34 -5.56
N ASP A 49 9.12 -2.03 -6.80
CA ASP A 49 7.72 -1.74 -7.13
C ASP A 49 6.81 -2.93 -6.81
N GLU A 50 7.28 -4.16 -7.06
CA GLU A 50 6.49 -5.36 -6.75
C GLU A 50 6.26 -5.50 -5.24
N GLU A 51 7.25 -5.11 -4.44
CA GLU A 51 7.11 -5.14 -2.99
C GLU A 51 6.06 -4.13 -2.52
N LEU A 52 6.09 -2.93 -3.10
CA LEU A 52 5.10 -1.91 -2.78
C LEU A 52 3.70 -2.36 -3.18
N LEU A 53 3.55 -2.93 -4.37
CA LEU A 53 2.25 -3.42 -4.84
C LEU A 53 1.71 -4.51 -3.90
N ALA A 54 2.55 -5.44 -3.49
CA ALA A 54 2.14 -6.50 -2.57
C ALA A 54 1.69 -5.91 -1.23
N ALA A 55 2.43 -4.94 -0.70
CA ALA A 55 2.08 -4.28 0.56
C ALA A 55 0.74 -3.52 0.46
N VAL A 56 0.54 -2.79 -0.64
CA VAL A 56 -0.71 -2.05 -0.88
C VAL A 56 -1.88 -3.01 -1.00
N ASN A 57 -1.73 -4.10 -1.76
CA ASN A 57 -2.79 -5.09 -1.91
C ASN A 57 -3.13 -5.75 -0.57
N TRP A 58 -2.11 -6.05 0.23
CA TRP A 58 -2.32 -6.61 1.56
C TRP A 58 -3.12 -5.65 2.45
N GLN A 59 -2.75 -4.38 2.46
CA GLN A 59 -3.44 -3.38 3.28
C GLN A 59 -4.89 -3.18 2.83
N LEU A 60 -5.13 -3.14 1.51
CA LEU A 60 -6.49 -3.03 0.98
C LEU A 60 -7.34 -4.22 1.39
N ALA A 61 -6.80 -5.44 1.32
CA ALA A 61 -7.51 -6.63 1.74
C ALA A 61 -7.85 -6.58 3.24
N GLU A 62 -6.94 -6.08 4.08
CA GLU A 62 -7.18 -5.91 5.49
C GLU A 62 -8.31 -4.91 5.77
N LEU A 63 -8.33 -3.79 5.06
CA LEU A 63 -9.40 -2.80 5.21
C LEU A 63 -10.76 -3.35 4.80
N LEU A 64 -10.81 -4.10 3.69
CA LEU A 64 -12.04 -4.72 3.22
C LEU A 64 -12.53 -5.78 4.20
N ALA A 65 -11.63 -6.56 4.78
CA ALA A 65 -11.97 -7.56 5.79
C ALA A 65 -12.58 -6.91 7.04
N ARG A 66 -12.01 -5.79 7.47
CA ARG A 66 -12.54 -5.04 8.62
C ARG A 66 -13.93 -4.48 8.34
N HIS A 67 -14.15 -3.93 7.15
CA HIS A 67 -15.46 -3.42 6.74
C HIS A 67 -16.49 -4.54 6.68
N GLY A 68 -16.12 -5.69 6.12
CA GLY A 68 -16.98 -6.86 6.07
C GLY A 68 -17.35 -7.35 7.47
N ALA A 69 -16.39 -7.39 8.39
CA ALA A 69 -16.63 -7.78 9.76
C ALA A 69 -17.54 -6.77 10.49
N ALA A 70 -17.39 -5.49 10.19
CA ALA A 70 -18.21 -4.43 10.81
C ALA A 70 -19.66 -4.48 10.33
N VAL A 71 -19.88 -4.90 9.08
CA VAL A 71 -21.22 -5.00 8.49
C VAL A 71 -21.91 -6.29 8.89
N GLY A 72 -21.13 -7.33 9.04
CA GLY A 72 -21.66 -8.63 9.45
C GLY A 72 -22.07 -8.63 10.89
#